data_a0f4e41d67fe0b9c53dce6d384c3d19c
#
_entry.id   a0f4e41d67fe0b9c53dce6d384c3d19c
#
_cell.length_a   1.000
_cell.length_b   1.000
_cell.length_c   1.000
_cell.angle_alpha   90.00
_cell.angle_beta   90.00
_cell.angle_gamma   90.00
#
_symmetry.space_group_name_H-M   'P 1'
#
loop_
_entity.id
_entity.type
_entity.pdbx_description
1 polymer ?
#
loop_
_entity_poly.entity_id
_entity_poly.type
_entity_poly.pdbx_seq_one_letter_code
_entity_poly.pdbx_strand_id
1 'polypeptide(L)'
;MVRQVFRVAFETKASDSNGPLGAGVREVADAPALARDSEAQLAAARIALPRRLSAWAEKHGEDIAARPAVETCFGESSPVGYVEACGACNATGRITCTLCHGEKQVTCEACGGRGANDCETCHKAGTVTCRTCRGAGTITERPHRKKWDEAANAHYVEHYQETLACPACQKLGVVKCPKCSGVGELTCKTCDGRKTVPCTQCKGAGSTRCETCDGHGKRHHVVQLGCSIAETVELAPRAGDGEIATALKARGNVDDILGIATSHHSTAEASSDTIVRDTVAVVPVTSVMVTVGDKRAMVHAFGERQEIPD
;
A
#
# COMPACT_ATOMS: atom_id res chain seq x y z
N MET A 1 -3.10 51.24 -6.35
CA MET A 1 -1.82 50.63 -5.97
C MET A 1 -2.10 49.22 -5.48
N VAL A 2 -1.36 48.28 -5.97
CA VAL A 2 -1.40 46.88 -5.56
C VAL A 2 -0.08 46.57 -4.87
N ARG A 3 -0.14 46.12 -3.64
CA ARG A 3 1.02 45.69 -2.90
C ARG A 3 0.99 44.17 -2.74
N GLN A 4 1.98 43.48 -3.27
CA GLN A 4 2.20 42.05 -3.13
C GLN A 4 3.38 41.82 -2.18
N VAL A 5 3.16 41.02 -1.16
CA VAL A 5 4.21 40.70 -0.20
C VAL A 5 4.44 39.20 -0.25
N PHE A 6 5.63 38.80 -0.68
CA PHE A 6 6.07 37.40 -0.71
C PHE A 6 6.98 37.14 0.49
N ARG A 7 6.55 36.31 1.41
CA ARG A 7 7.33 35.95 2.59
C ARG A 7 7.85 34.52 2.47
N VAL A 8 9.15 34.38 2.65
CA VAL A 8 9.83 33.08 2.59
C VAL A 8 9.94 32.50 4.00
N ALA A 9 9.47 31.28 4.18
CA ALA A 9 9.62 30.51 5.41
C ALA A 9 10.33 29.21 5.12
N PHE A 10 11.39 28.92 5.87
CA PHE A 10 12.09 27.64 5.79
C PHE A 10 11.33 26.56 6.54
N GLU A 11 11.30 25.38 5.96
CA GLU A 11 10.67 24.20 6.53
C GLU A 11 11.60 22.98 6.48
N THR A 12 11.35 22.01 7.36
CA THR A 12 12.05 20.74 7.36
C THR A 12 11.03 19.61 7.27
N LYS A 13 11.30 18.63 6.41
CA LYS A 13 10.50 17.41 6.29
C LYS A 13 11.34 16.23 6.69
N ALA A 14 11.01 15.61 7.83
CA ALA A 14 11.58 14.34 8.22
C ALA A 14 10.79 13.21 7.56
N SER A 15 11.49 12.22 7.03
CA SER A 15 10.89 11.01 6.46
C SER A 15 11.71 9.79 6.84
N ASP A 16 11.00 8.69 7.10
CA ASP A 16 11.59 7.38 7.28
C ASP A 16 11.34 6.57 6.01
N SER A 17 12.35 5.86 5.53
CA SER A 17 12.21 4.95 4.41
C SER A 17 12.82 3.59 4.72
N ASN A 18 12.25 2.56 4.13
CA ASN A 18 12.73 1.18 4.24
C ASN A 18 13.54 0.74 3.02
N GLY A 19 13.73 1.63 2.07
CA GLY A 19 14.46 1.37 0.83
C GLY A 19 15.92 1.85 0.87
N PRO A 20 16.66 1.70 -0.22
CA PRO A 20 17.99 2.29 -0.36
C PRO A 20 17.90 3.82 -0.33
N LEU A 21 18.95 4.48 0.14
CA LEU A 21 19.06 5.93 0.07
C LEU A 21 18.94 6.40 -1.38
N GLY A 22 18.11 7.41 -1.61
CA GLY A 22 17.98 8.03 -2.93
C GLY A 22 19.30 8.70 -3.40
N ALA A 23 19.42 8.91 -4.70
CA ALA A 23 20.57 9.63 -5.26
C ALA A 23 20.64 11.05 -4.68
N GLY A 24 21.82 11.49 -4.28
CA GLY A 24 22.07 12.81 -3.72
C GLY A 24 21.85 12.94 -2.21
N VAL A 25 21.42 11.89 -1.51
CA VAL A 25 21.31 11.89 -0.07
C VAL A 25 22.69 11.66 0.57
N ARG A 26 23.11 12.59 1.44
CA ARG A 26 24.32 12.42 2.24
C ARG A 26 23.99 11.58 3.49
N GLU A 27 24.70 10.47 3.68
CA GLU A 27 24.55 9.62 4.86
C GLU A 27 25.29 10.22 6.04
N VAL A 28 24.65 10.24 7.20
CA VAL A 28 25.20 10.69 8.48
C VAL A 28 25.12 9.53 9.47
N ALA A 29 26.09 9.42 10.35
CA ALA A 29 26.23 8.25 11.22
C ALA A 29 25.12 8.08 12.26
N ASP A 30 24.58 9.18 12.77
CA ASP A 30 23.61 9.15 13.86
C ASP A 30 22.64 10.35 13.86
N ALA A 31 21.58 10.28 14.62
CA ALA A 31 20.58 11.33 14.75
C ALA A 31 21.12 12.67 15.25
N PRO A 32 22.03 12.75 16.26
CA PRO A 32 22.66 14.01 16.63
C PRO A 32 23.51 14.65 15.53
N ALA A 33 24.20 13.85 14.72
CA ALA A 33 24.92 14.37 13.55
C ALA A 33 23.97 14.86 12.49
N LEU A 34 22.87 14.16 12.24
CA LEU A 34 21.80 14.59 11.34
C LEU A 34 21.24 15.96 11.73
N ALA A 35 20.91 16.16 13.01
CA ALA A 35 20.39 17.41 13.51
C ALA A 35 21.37 18.58 13.27
N ARG A 36 22.64 18.40 13.66
CA ARG A 36 23.69 19.42 13.44
C ARG A 36 23.88 19.75 11.97
N ASP A 37 23.89 18.76 11.10
CA ASP A 37 24.06 18.95 9.67
C ASP A 37 22.86 19.66 9.03
N SER A 38 21.64 19.33 9.47
CA SER A 38 20.42 20.00 9.02
C SER A 38 20.39 21.47 9.48
N GLU A 39 20.75 21.75 10.72
CA GLU A 39 20.84 23.11 11.26
C GLU A 39 21.91 23.94 10.53
N ALA A 40 23.07 23.37 10.23
CA ALA A 40 24.14 24.05 9.50
C ALA A 40 23.69 24.40 8.06
N GLN A 41 23.03 23.51 7.36
CA GLN A 41 22.48 23.79 6.03
C GLN A 41 21.40 24.87 6.09
N LEU A 42 20.50 24.81 7.08
CA LEU A 42 19.44 25.78 7.26
C LEU A 42 20.02 27.18 7.58
N ALA A 43 21.03 27.27 8.43
CA ALA A 43 21.73 28.52 8.74
C ALA A 43 22.40 29.11 7.48
N ALA A 44 23.08 28.28 6.70
CA ALA A 44 23.68 28.72 5.43
C ALA A 44 22.64 29.23 4.43
N ALA A 45 21.50 28.56 4.31
CA ALA A 45 20.41 29.02 3.45
C ALA A 45 19.82 30.35 3.90
N ARG A 46 19.62 30.55 5.20
CA ARG A 46 19.13 31.82 5.77
C ARG A 46 20.10 32.98 5.52
N ILE A 47 21.41 32.74 5.65
CA ILE A 47 22.44 33.75 5.38
C ILE A 47 22.44 34.16 3.90
N ALA A 48 22.24 33.21 2.98
CA ALA A 48 22.24 33.49 1.55
C ALA A 48 20.92 34.08 1.03
N LEU A 49 19.82 33.93 1.77
CA LEU A 49 18.47 34.31 1.34
C LEU A 49 18.37 35.81 0.91
N PRO A 50 18.79 36.79 1.70
CA PRO A 50 18.62 38.19 1.33
C PRO A 50 19.24 38.54 -0.02
N ARG A 51 20.45 38.00 -0.27
CA ARG A 51 21.15 38.25 -1.57
C ARG A 51 20.37 37.62 -2.74
N ARG A 52 19.81 36.46 -2.56
CA ARG A 52 19.02 35.78 -3.61
C ARG A 52 17.72 36.52 -3.89
N LEU A 53 17.02 36.98 -2.84
CA LEU A 53 15.81 37.76 -2.99
C LEU A 53 16.08 39.10 -3.68
N SER A 54 17.17 39.79 -3.34
CA SER A 54 17.57 41.02 -4.01
C SER A 54 17.86 40.81 -5.51
N ALA A 55 18.63 39.79 -5.84
CA ALA A 55 18.90 39.43 -7.23
C ALA A 55 17.63 39.09 -8.02
N TRP A 56 16.68 38.41 -7.38
CA TRP A 56 15.39 38.14 -7.99
C TRP A 56 14.57 39.41 -8.21
N ALA A 57 14.51 40.28 -7.21
CA ALA A 57 13.80 41.57 -7.28
C ALA A 57 14.36 42.50 -8.38
N GLU A 58 15.68 42.60 -8.49
CA GLU A 58 16.34 43.33 -9.57
C GLU A 58 15.98 42.80 -10.96
N LYS A 59 15.91 41.49 -11.11
CA LYS A 59 15.65 40.84 -12.41
C LYS A 59 14.19 40.86 -12.82
N HIS A 60 13.28 40.70 -11.87
CA HIS A 60 11.85 40.42 -12.10
C HIS A 60 10.93 41.49 -11.47
N GLY A 61 11.46 42.56 -10.91
CA GLY A 61 10.65 43.57 -10.20
C GLY A 61 9.59 44.24 -11.07
N GLU A 62 9.90 44.48 -12.35
CA GLU A 62 8.98 45.09 -13.33
C GLU A 62 7.94 44.09 -13.89
N ASP A 63 8.19 42.78 -13.82
CA ASP A 63 7.27 41.76 -14.31
C ASP A 63 6.20 41.40 -13.25
N ILE A 64 5.01 41.93 -13.46
CA ILE A 64 3.87 41.72 -12.54
C ILE A 64 3.38 40.28 -12.46
N ALA A 65 3.64 39.49 -13.49
CA ALA A 65 3.25 38.06 -13.52
C ALA A 65 4.29 37.19 -12.84
N ALA A 66 5.54 37.67 -12.68
CA ALA A 66 6.57 36.85 -12.05
C ALA A 66 6.28 36.60 -10.57
N ARG A 67 6.48 35.37 -10.16
CA ARG A 67 6.41 34.93 -8.77
C ARG A 67 7.75 34.28 -8.37
N PRO A 68 8.25 34.53 -7.17
CA PRO A 68 9.47 33.88 -6.74
C PRO A 68 9.23 32.40 -6.57
N ALA A 69 10.05 31.56 -7.19
CA ALA A 69 10.01 30.11 -7.04
C ALA A 69 10.80 29.66 -5.80
N VAL A 70 10.45 28.48 -5.26
CA VAL A 70 11.13 27.93 -4.08
C VAL A 70 12.63 27.77 -4.33
N GLU A 71 13.03 27.31 -5.51
CA GLU A 71 14.42 27.13 -5.92
C GLU A 71 15.22 28.45 -5.91
N THR A 72 14.56 29.55 -6.26
CA THR A 72 15.16 30.88 -6.24
C THR A 72 15.52 31.30 -4.81
N CYS A 73 14.69 30.98 -3.86
CA CYS A 73 14.84 31.41 -2.48
C CYS A 73 15.77 30.48 -1.69
N PHE A 74 15.65 29.15 -1.87
CA PHE A 74 16.39 28.19 -1.11
C PHE A 74 17.71 27.76 -1.76
N GLY A 75 17.75 27.63 -3.09
CA GLY A 75 18.86 27.08 -3.85
C GLY A 75 18.97 25.56 -3.70
N GLU A 76 20.12 25.00 -4.09
CA GLU A 76 20.39 23.59 -3.93
C GLU A 76 20.71 23.26 -2.48
N SER A 77 19.95 22.32 -1.88
CA SER A 77 20.28 21.70 -0.62
C SER A 77 20.33 20.20 -0.80
N SER A 78 21.30 19.56 -0.17
CA SER A 78 21.37 18.10 -0.16
C SER A 78 20.58 17.58 1.02
N PRO A 79 19.66 16.63 0.82
CA PRO A 79 19.01 15.95 1.93
C PRO A 79 20.04 15.34 2.87
N VAL A 80 19.80 15.40 4.16
CA VAL A 80 20.68 14.83 5.19
C VAL A 80 19.99 13.61 5.78
N GLY A 81 20.71 12.49 5.82
CA GLY A 81 20.14 11.24 6.30
C GLY A 81 21.09 10.44 7.20
N TYR A 82 20.54 9.61 8.05
CA TYR A 82 21.28 8.59 8.78
C TYR A 82 20.62 7.22 8.63
N VAL A 83 21.41 6.19 8.90
CA VAL A 83 20.99 4.79 8.79
C VAL A 83 21.13 4.15 10.17
N GLU A 84 20.09 3.45 10.60
CA GLU A 84 20.12 2.63 11.81
C GLU A 84 19.82 1.16 11.50
N ALA A 85 20.35 0.27 12.34
CA ALA A 85 20.00 -1.14 12.30
C ALA A 85 18.52 -1.32 12.68
N CYS A 86 17.78 -2.12 11.92
CA CYS A 86 16.40 -2.42 12.26
C CYS A 86 16.34 -3.28 13.53
N GLY A 87 15.87 -2.71 14.64
CA GLY A 87 15.73 -3.40 15.92
C GLY A 87 14.73 -4.56 15.89
N ALA A 88 13.70 -4.48 15.06
CA ALA A 88 12.69 -5.53 14.95
C ALA A 88 13.23 -6.87 14.42
N CYS A 89 14.30 -6.83 13.63
CA CYS A 89 14.91 -8.03 13.06
C CYS A 89 16.42 -8.15 13.39
N ASN A 90 16.92 -7.33 14.30
CA ASN A 90 18.34 -7.28 14.66
C ASN A 90 19.23 -7.18 13.41
N ALA A 91 18.90 -6.26 12.50
CA ALA A 91 19.60 -5.99 11.24
C ALA A 91 19.62 -7.14 10.20
N THR A 92 18.93 -8.25 10.46
CA THR A 92 18.96 -9.42 9.54
C THR A 92 18.04 -9.26 8.33
N GLY A 93 17.09 -8.33 8.36
CA GLY A 93 16.03 -8.17 7.35
C GLY A 93 14.95 -9.25 7.42
N ARG A 94 15.06 -10.21 8.34
CA ARG A 94 14.15 -11.34 8.47
C ARG A 94 13.75 -11.56 9.91
N ILE A 95 12.51 -12.03 10.10
CA ILE A 95 12.00 -12.43 11.42
C ILE A 95 11.63 -13.92 11.40
N THR A 96 11.79 -14.58 12.52
CA THR A 96 11.39 -15.99 12.67
C THR A 96 9.92 -16.15 12.33
N CYS A 97 9.59 -17.13 11.53
CA CYS A 97 8.20 -17.43 11.15
C CYS A 97 7.38 -17.78 12.38
N THR A 98 6.29 -17.08 12.60
CA THR A 98 5.41 -17.27 13.77
C THR A 98 4.63 -18.56 13.75
N LEU A 99 4.38 -19.12 12.54
CA LEU A 99 3.64 -20.38 12.40
C LEU A 99 4.49 -21.62 12.68
N CYS A 100 5.73 -21.64 12.21
CA CYS A 100 6.62 -22.80 12.38
C CYS A 100 7.78 -22.55 13.35
N HIS A 101 7.84 -21.37 13.96
CA HIS A 101 8.89 -21.01 14.92
C HIS A 101 10.32 -21.31 14.46
N GLY A 102 10.55 -21.20 13.13
CA GLY A 102 11.87 -21.48 12.53
C GLY A 102 12.07 -22.91 12.04
N GLU A 103 11.19 -23.83 12.36
CA GLU A 103 11.33 -25.27 12.03
C GLU A 103 11.09 -25.58 10.54
N LYS A 104 10.64 -24.60 9.75
CA LYS A 104 10.41 -24.71 8.32
C LYS A 104 9.23 -25.60 7.92
N GLN A 105 8.75 -26.43 8.84
CA GLN A 105 7.68 -27.41 8.65
C GLN A 105 6.61 -27.25 9.72
N VAL A 106 5.42 -27.69 9.40
CA VAL A 106 4.28 -27.77 10.33
C VAL A 106 3.68 -29.18 10.27
N THR A 107 2.96 -29.57 11.33
CA THR A 107 2.25 -30.83 11.39
C THR A 107 1.25 -30.93 10.23
N CYS A 108 1.24 -32.08 9.56
CA CYS A 108 0.28 -32.33 8.49
C CYS A 108 -1.13 -32.45 9.06
N GLU A 109 -1.99 -31.48 8.78
CA GLU A 109 -3.38 -31.46 9.25
C GLU A 109 -4.21 -32.62 8.69
N ALA A 110 -3.96 -33.03 7.43
CA ALA A 110 -4.71 -34.07 6.75
C ALA A 110 -4.62 -35.46 7.46
N CYS A 111 -3.56 -35.66 8.23
CA CYS A 111 -3.42 -36.92 9.02
C CYS A 111 -3.16 -36.67 10.51
N GLY A 112 -3.22 -35.38 10.94
CA GLY A 112 -2.93 -35.03 12.34
C GLY A 112 -1.52 -35.43 12.77
N GLY A 113 -0.54 -35.40 11.89
CA GLY A 113 0.85 -35.76 12.18
C GLY A 113 1.09 -37.31 12.27
N ARG A 114 0.12 -38.14 11.96
CA ARG A 114 0.27 -39.59 12.01
C ARG A 114 1.08 -40.18 10.84
N GLY A 115 1.06 -39.50 9.69
CA GLY A 115 1.68 -39.95 8.44
C GLY A 115 0.78 -40.93 7.66
N ALA A 116 -0.32 -41.36 8.24
CA ALA A 116 -1.28 -42.24 7.63
C ALA A 116 -2.72 -41.83 7.98
N ASN A 117 -3.65 -42.21 7.15
CA ASN A 117 -5.07 -42.06 7.35
C ASN A 117 -5.73 -43.44 7.48
N ASP A 118 -6.80 -43.54 8.24
CA ASP A 118 -7.55 -44.75 8.40
C ASP A 118 -8.13 -45.21 7.05
N CYS A 119 -8.07 -46.50 6.77
CA CYS A 119 -8.64 -47.04 5.53
C CYS A 119 -10.16 -46.96 5.58
N GLU A 120 -10.77 -46.15 4.74
CA GLU A 120 -12.21 -45.94 4.66
C GLU A 120 -12.98 -47.24 4.30
N THR A 121 -12.33 -48.18 3.60
CA THR A 121 -12.97 -49.42 3.17
C THR A 121 -13.14 -50.41 4.31
N CYS A 122 -12.21 -50.48 5.23
CA CYS A 122 -12.25 -51.40 6.35
C CYS A 122 -12.34 -50.72 7.72
N HIS A 123 -12.41 -49.37 7.73
CA HIS A 123 -12.50 -48.60 8.97
C HIS A 123 -11.45 -49.04 10.00
N LYS A 124 -10.19 -49.12 9.56
CA LYS A 124 -9.03 -49.53 10.38
C LYS A 124 -8.93 -51.02 10.71
N ALA A 125 -9.97 -51.82 10.41
CA ALA A 125 -9.98 -53.24 10.77
C ALA A 125 -8.94 -54.09 10.03
N GLY A 126 -8.40 -53.60 8.90
CA GLY A 126 -7.49 -54.38 8.05
C GLY A 126 -8.18 -55.49 7.24
N THR A 127 -9.39 -55.83 7.59
CA THR A 127 -10.17 -56.92 6.95
C THR A 127 -11.53 -56.40 6.52
N VAL A 128 -12.11 -57.04 5.53
CA VAL A 128 -13.48 -56.82 5.08
C VAL A 128 -14.26 -58.14 5.01
N THR A 129 -15.57 -58.08 5.13
CA THR A 129 -16.44 -59.25 5.03
C THR A 129 -16.21 -60.00 3.71
N CYS A 130 -16.00 -61.28 3.79
CA CYS A 130 -15.84 -62.14 2.62
C CYS A 130 -17.10 -62.08 1.75
N ARG A 131 -16.98 -61.62 0.53
CA ARG A 131 -18.12 -61.50 -0.39
C ARG A 131 -18.65 -62.87 -0.83
N THR A 132 -17.77 -63.87 -0.94
CA THR A 132 -18.15 -65.25 -1.37
C THR A 132 -19.10 -65.91 -0.40
N CYS A 133 -18.82 -65.83 0.89
CA CYS A 133 -19.68 -66.49 1.93
C CYS A 133 -20.47 -65.42 2.74
N ARG A 134 -20.39 -64.12 2.40
CA ARG A 134 -21.09 -63.04 3.11
C ARG A 134 -20.84 -63.04 4.63
N GLY A 135 -19.62 -63.42 5.02
CA GLY A 135 -19.24 -63.50 6.44
C GLY A 135 -19.49 -64.87 7.14
N ALA A 136 -20.17 -65.80 6.53
CA ALA A 136 -20.50 -67.09 7.14
C ALA A 136 -19.29 -67.99 7.33
N GLY A 137 -18.19 -67.80 6.60
CA GLY A 137 -17.02 -68.66 6.61
C GLY A 137 -17.23 -69.97 5.83
N THR A 138 -18.44 -70.31 5.48
CA THR A 138 -18.82 -71.55 4.75
C THR A 138 -19.69 -71.16 3.56
N ILE A 139 -19.69 -72.05 2.57
CA ILE A 139 -20.59 -71.99 1.42
C ILE A 139 -21.39 -73.36 1.39
N THR A 140 -22.64 -73.22 0.99
CA THR A 140 -23.49 -74.41 0.82
C THR A 140 -23.59 -74.71 -0.67
N GLU A 141 -23.10 -75.87 -1.05
CA GLU A 141 -23.20 -76.34 -2.41
C GLU A 141 -24.32 -77.43 -2.46
N ARG A 142 -24.91 -77.58 -3.61
CA ARG A 142 -25.91 -78.62 -3.87
C ARG A 142 -25.39 -79.54 -4.96
N PRO A 143 -24.40 -80.35 -4.64
CA PRO A 143 -23.92 -81.35 -5.55
C PRO A 143 -24.99 -82.36 -5.82
N HIS A 144 -24.85 -83.04 -6.88
CA HIS A 144 -25.71 -84.14 -7.25
C HIS A 144 -24.88 -85.36 -7.53
N ARG A 145 -25.43 -86.52 -7.14
CA ARG A 145 -24.85 -87.83 -7.50
C ARG A 145 -25.91 -88.74 -8.15
N LYS A 146 -25.46 -89.47 -9.12
CA LYS A 146 -26.33 -90.55 -9.68
C LYS A 146 -26.34 -91.73 -8.74
N LYS A 147 -27.49 -92.10 -8.30
CA LYS A 147 -27.71 -93.33 -7.56
C LYS A 147 -28.53 -94.29 -8.41
N TRP A 148 -28.26 -95.58 -8.18
CA TRP A 148 -29.06 -96.68 -8.79
C TRP A 148 -30.21 -97.02 -7.87
N ASP A 149 -31.41 -97.05 -8.39
CA ASP A 149 -32.59 -97.50 -7.71
C ASP A 149 -32.90 -98.98 -8.19
N GLU A 150 -32.67 -99.92 -7.32
CA GLU A 150 -32.88 -101.33 -7.67
C GLU A 150 -34.36 -101.70 -7.91
N ALA A 151 -35.28 -101.00 -7.19
CA ALA A 151 -36.70 -101.24 -7.34
C ALA A 151 -37.25 -100.64 -8.67
N ALA A 152 -36.72 -99.56 -9.10
CA ALA A 152 -37.08 -98.87 -10.35
C ALA A 152 -36.23 -99.31 -11.54
N ASN A 153 -35.16 -100.09 -11.31
CA ASN A 153 -34.16 -100.52 -12.30
C ASN A 153 -33.68 -99.33 -13.15
N ALA A 154 -33.45 -98.18 -12.49
CA ALA A 154 -33.10 -96.91 -13.18
C ALA A 154 -32.16 -96.05 -12.32
N HIS A 155 -31.40 -95.16 -12.99
CA HIS A 155 -30.63 -94.16 -12.29
C HIS A 155 -31.49 -92.91 -11.96
N TYR A 156 -31.39 -92.40 -10.73
CA TYR A 156 -31.96 -91.15 -10.34
C TYR A 156 -30.86 -90.23 -9.85
N VAL A 157 -31.14 -88.89 -9.87
CA VAL A 157 -30.24 -87.85 -9.42
C VAL A 157 -30.65 -87.43 -8.03
N GLU A 158 -29.78 -87.73 -7.06
CA GLU A 158 -29.96 -87.24 -5.70
C GLU A 158 -29.23 -85.95 -5.51
N HIS A 159 -29.95 -84.92 -5.10
CA HIS A 159 -29.41 -83.65 -4.68
C HIS A 159 -29.23 -83.64 -3.18
N TYR A 160 -28.00 -83.35 -2.72
CA TYR A 160 -27.77 -83.23 -1.29
C TYR A 160 -27.10 -81.84 -1.02
N GLN A 161 -27.23 -81.40 0.20
CA GLN A 161 -26.60 -80.15 0.62
C GLN A 161 -25.29 -80.45 1.30
N GLU A 162 -24.23 -79.84 0.87
CA GLU A 162 -22.94 -80.00 1.52
C GLU A 162 -22.43 -78.59 1.93
N THR A 163 -22.01 -78.49 3.20
CA THR A 163 -21.44 -77.21 3.72
C THR A 163 -19.92 -77.38 3.71
N LEU A 164 -19.32 -76.56 2.82
CA LEU A 164 -17.87 -76.54 2.61
C LEU A 164 -17.23 -75.26 3.22
N ALA A 165 -15.98 -75.40 3.58
CA ALA A 165 -15.21 -74.22 3.94
C ALA A 165 -15.17 -73.23 2.76
N CYS A 166 -15.44 -71.96 2.99
CA CYS A 166 -15.32 -70.97 1.94
C CYS A 166 -13.86 -70.84 1.42
N PRO A 167 -13.61 -71.12 0.15
CA PRO A 167 -12.24 -71.10 -0.40
C PRO A 167 -11.58 -69.75 -0.36
N ALA A 168 -12.36 -68.67 -0.40
CA ALA A 168 -11.84 -67.30 -0.41
C ALA A 168 -11.35 -66.80 0.96
N CYS A 169 -11.95 -67.31 2.08
CA CYS A 169 -11.61 -66.85 3.43
C CYS A 169 -11.19 -67.95 4.37
N GLN A 170 -11.20 -69.25 3.90
CA GLN A 170 -10.77 -70.39 4.68
C GLN A 170 -11.44 -70.50 6.06
N LYS A 171 -12.76 -70.37 6.12
CA LYS A 171 -13.63 -70.33 7.30
C LYS A 171 -13.59 -69.04 8.12
N LEU A 172 -12.75 -68.08 7.83
CA LEU A 172 -12.62 -66.87 8.64
C LEU A 172 -13.80 -65.89 8.52
N GLY A 173 -14.61 -65.97 7.46
CA GLY A 173 -15.71 -65.05 7.19
C GLY A 173 -15.25 -63.69 6.71
N VAL A 174 -13.96 -63.34 6.85
CA VAL A 174 -13.34 -62.07 6.44
C VAL A 174 -12.11 -62.32 5.56
N VAL A 175 -11.77 -61.36 4.74
CA VAL A 175 -10.57 -61.36 3.90
C VAL A 175 -9.78 -60.08 4.12
N LYS A 176 -8.50 -60.10 3.82
CA LYS A 176 -7.65 -58.87 3.88
C LYS A 176 -8.27 -57.75 3.03
N CYS A 177 -8.34 -56.54 3.58
CA CYS A 177 -8.85 -55.41 2.84
C CYS A 177 -7.96 -55.13 1.61
N PRO A 178 -8.51 -55.18 0.41
CA PRO A 178 -7.71 -55.01 -0.80
C PRO A 178 -7.10 -53.58 -0.95
N LYS A 179 -7.72 -52.57 -0.31
CA LYS A 179 -7.29 -51.19 -0.42
C LYS A 179 -6.06 -50.88 0.44
N CYS A 180 -5.96 -51.45 1.61
CA CYS A 180 -4.85 -51.29 2.55
C CYS A 180 -4.00 -52.56 2.70
N SER A 181 -4.27 -53.58 1.93
CA SER A 181 -3.55 -54.87 1.99
C SER A 181 -3.49 -55.51 3.39
N GLY A 182 -4.48 -55.24 4.23
CA GLY A 182 -4.57 -55.75 5.58
C GLY A 182 -3.99 -54.87 6.68
N VAL A 183 -3.37 -53.73 6.35
CA VAL A 183 -2.73 -52.82 7.33
C VAL A 183 -3.76 -52.02 8.14
N GLY A 184 -4.92 -51.72 7.58
CA GLY A 184 -5.94 -50.89 8.21
C GLY A 184 -5.75 -49.40 7.97
N GLU A 185 -4.60 -49.00 7.53
CA GLU A 185 -4.23 -47.59 7.29
C GLU A 185 -3.67 -47.41 5.87
N LEU A 186 -3.77 -46.16 5.36
CA LEU A 186 -3.23 -45.74 4.07
C LEU A 186 -2.25 -44.60 4.29
N THR A 187 -1.11 -44.64 3.64
CA THR A 187 -0.15 -43.51 3.67
C THR A 187 -0.85 -42.19 3.33
N CYS A 188 -0.64 -41.18 4.14
CA CYS A 188 -1.19 -39.84 3.90
C CYS A 188 -0.60 -39.26 2.62
N LYS A 189 -1.43 -38.98 1.64
CA LYS A 189 -1.02 -38.42 0.34
C LYS A 189 -0.51 -36.99 0.43
N THR A 190 -0.93 -36.24 1.46
CA THR A 190 -0.54 -34.83 1.64
C THR A 190 0.91 -34.71 2.12
N CYS A 191 1.36 -35.60 2.97
CA CYS A 191 2.72 -35.55 3.51
C CYS A 191 3.57 -36.79 3.11
N ASP A 192 3.07 -37.66 2.26
CA ASP A 192 3.75 -38.91 1.85
C ASP A 192 4.35 -39.68 3.01
N GLY A 193 3.59 -39.79 4.13
CA GLY A 193 4.02 -40.47 5.33
C GLY A 193 5.00 -39.69 6.23
N ARG A 194 5.44 -38.46 5.84
CA ARG A 194 6.44 -37.69 6.59
C ARG A 194 5.93 -37.06 7.87
N LYS A 195 4.62 -37.08 8.10
CA LYS A 195 3.93 -36.49 9.26
C LYS A 195 3.91 -34.96 9.28
N THR A 196 4.80 -34.29 8.55
CA THR A 196 4.93 -32.84 8.44
C THR A 196 4.84 -32.39 6.99
N VAL A 197 4.48 -31.13 6.78
CA VAL A 197 4.47 -30.46 5.48
C VAL A 197 5.24 -29.14 5.57
N PRO A 198 5.78 -28.61 4.47
CA PRO A 198 6.43 -27.29 4.48
C PRO A 198 5.48 -26.23 5.02
N CYS A 199 6.00 -25.35 5.87
CA CYS A 199 5.22 -24.25 6.43
C CYS A 199 4.67 -23.36 5.32
N THR A 200 3.37 -23.13 5.29
CA THR A 200 2.70 -22.36 4.25
C THR A 200 3.03 -20.86 4.33
N GLN A 201 3.23 -20.31 5.53
CA GLN A 201 3.54 -18.90 5.75
C GLN A 201 4.93 -18.53 5.23
N CYS A 202 5.95 -19.30 5.56
CA CYS A 202 7.33 -19.04 5.13
C CYS A 202 7.79 -19.89 3.95
N LYS A 203 6.90 -20.73 3.39
CA LYS A 203 7.20 -21.65 2.29
C LYS A 203 8.42 -22.54 2.56
N GLY A 204 8.59 -22.96 3.81
CA GLY A 204 9.73 -23.77 4.23
C GLY A 204 11.03 -23.02 4.49
N ALA A 205 11.04 -21.69 4.46
CA ALA A 205 12.24 -20.88 4.74
C ALA A 205 12.58 -20.80 6.24
N GLY A 206 11.61 -20.96 7.14
CA GLY A 206 11.76 -20.83 8.59
C GLY A 206 11.69 -19.37 9.08
N SER A 207 11.74 -18.41 8.17
CA SER A 207 11.67 -16.97 8.47
C SER A 207 10.88 -16.24 7.39
N THR A 208 10.32 -15.08 7.75
CA THR A 208 9.61 -14.18 6.84
C THR A 208 10.38 -12.87 6.70
N ARG A 209 10.07 -12.09 5.68
CA ARG A 209 10.61 -10.76 5.48
C ARG A 209 10.20 -9.85 6.64
N CYS A 210 11.10 -9.08 7.17
CA CYS A 210 10.78 -8.08 8.19
C CYS A 210 10.00 -6.92 7.57
N GLU A 211 8.77 -6.72 7.99
CA GLU A 211 7.91 -5.65 7.47
C GLU A 211 8.40 -4.26 7.91
N THR A 212 9.00 -4.15 9.09
CA THR A 212 9.51 -2.88 9.63
C THR A 212 10.60 -2.25 8.77
N CYS A 213 11.46 -3.06 8.16
CA CYS A 213 12.55 -2.59 7.29
C CYS A 213 12.43 -3.12 5.87
N ASP A 214 11.31 -3.70 5.52
CA ASP A 214 11.03 -4.31 4.23
C ASP A 214 12.15 -5.26 3.76
N GLY A 215 12.71 -6.02 4.69
CA GLY A 215 13.76 -6.99 4.43
C GLY A 215 15.17 -6.43 4.28
N HIS A 216 15.36 -5.12 4.39
CA HIS A 216 16.69 -4.49 4.21
C HIS A 216 17.60 -4.60 5.44
N GLY A 217 17.07 -4.93 6.61
CA GLY A 217 17.82 -4.98 7.88
C GLY A 217 18.18 -3.61 8.43
N LYS A 218 17.88 -2.54 7.69
CA LYS A 218 18.22 -1.16 8.05
C LYS A 218 17.00 -0.25 7.82
N ARG A 219 16.94 0.84 8.57
CA ARG A 219 15.99 1.94 8.38
C ARG A 219 16.76 3.21 8.03
N HIS A 220 16.23 3.97 7.10
CA HIS A 220 16.82 5.23 6.65
C HIS A 220 15.95 6.37 7.15
N HIS A 221 16.58 7.32 7.82
CA HIS A 221 15.98 8.55 8.29
C HIS A 221 16.56 9.71 7.48
N VAL A 222 15.68 10.50 6.86
CA VAL A 222 16.09 11.58 5.98
C VAL A 222 15.39 12.86 6.40
N VAL A 223 16.15 13.95 6.51
CA VAL A 223 15.60 15.30 6.66
C VAL A 223 15.86 16.05 5.36
N GLN A 224 14.80 16.44 4.71
CA GLN A 224 14.83 17.32 3.55
C GLN A 224 14.51 18.72 4.01
N LEU A 225 15.37 19.68 3.65
CA LEU A 225 15.16 21.08 3.89
C LEU A 225 14.42 21.68 2.69
N GLY A 226 13.46 22.51 2.97
CA GLY A 226 12.67 23.21 1.97
C GLY A 226 12.32 24.63 2.43
N CYS A 227 11.65 25.35 1.58
CA CYS A 227 11.01 26.60 1.95
C CYS A 227 9.63 26.70 1.32
N SER A 228 8.77 27.48 1.95
CA SER A 228 7.48 27.90 1.42
C SER A 228 7.48 29.41 1.21
N ILE A 229 6.70 29.86 0.23
CA ILE A 229 6.52 31.27 -0.09
C ILE A 229 5.05 31.60 0.10
N ALA A 230 4.77 32.46 1.07
CA ALA A 230 3.43 32.95 1.31
C ALA A 230 3.26 34.31 0.61
N GLU A 231 2.25 34.44 -0.25
CA GLU A 231 1.87 35.69 -0.89
C GLU A 231 0.70 36.33 -0.15
N THR A 232 0.83 37.62 0.16
CA THR A 232 -0.28 38.43 0.64
C THR A 232 -0.42 39.63 -0.28
N VAL A 233 -1.66 40.02 -0.59
CA VAL A 233 -1.98 41.10 -1.52
C VAL A 233 -2.84 42.13 -0.83
N GLU A 234 -2.42 43.37 -0.95
CA GLU A 234 -3.16 44.55 -0.48
C GLU A 234 -3.50 45.45 -1.67
N LEU A 235 -4.76 45.78 -1.79
CA LEU A 235 -5.26 46.77 -2.76
C LEU A 235 -5.50 48.09 -2.05
N ALA A 236 -4.80 49.13 -2.45
CA ALA A 236 -4.96 50.48 -1.98
C ALA A 236 -5.39 51.40 -3.15
N PRO A 237 -6.67 51.45 -3.51
CA PRO A 237 -7.14 52.31 -4.55
C PRO A 237 -6.97 53.79 -4.11
N ARG A 238 -6.38 54.59 -4.99
CA ARG A 238 -6.25 56.06 -4.80
C ARG A 238 -7.35 56.80 -5.56
N ALA A 239 -8.56 56.29 -5.54
CA ALA A 239 -9.68 56.98 -6.11
C ALA A 239 -10.28 57.92 -5.05
N GLY A 240 -10.66 59.10 -5.43
CA GLY A 240 -11.38 60.03 -4.55
C GLY A 240 -12.80 59.58 -4.21
N ASP A 241 -13.27 58.51 -4.82
CA ASP A 241 -14.60 57.96 -4.64
C ASP A 241 -14.55 56.57 -3.97
N GLY A 242 -15.10 56.49 -2.76
CA GLY A 242 -15.11 55.28 -1.97
C GLY A 242 -15.93 54.14 -2.60
N GLU A 243 -16.95 54.42 -3.40
CA GLU A 243 -17.77 53.43 -4.10
C GLU A 243 -16.97 52.76 -5.21
N ILE A 244 -16.22 53.50 -6.01
CA ILE A 244 -15.31 52.98 -7.05
C ILE A 244 -14.24 52.09 -6.41
N ALA A 245 -13.65 52.54 -5.29
CA ALA A 245 -12.65 51.79 -4.56
C ALA A 245 -13.22 50.43 -4.05
N THR A 246 -14.44 50.46 -3.55
CA THR A 246 -15.13 49.26 -3.07
C THR A 246 -15.48 48.28 -4.19
N ALA A 247 -15.98 48.80 -5.32
CA ALA A 247 -16.31 48.01 -6.50
C ALA A 247 -15.03 47.38 -7.12
N LEU A 248 -13.90 48.09 -7.13
CA LEU A 248 -12.64 47.55 -7.60
C LEU A 248 -12.10 46.45 -6.67
N LYS A 249 -12.21 46.60 -5.36
CA LYS A 249 -11.87 45.56 -4.36
C LYS A 249 -12.72 44.31 -4.47
N ALA A 250 -13.98 44.47 -4.81
CA ALA A 250 -14.91 43.34 -4.96
C ALA A 250 -14.53 42.37 -6.10
N ARG A 251 -13.73 42.80 -7.08
CA ARG A 251 -13.17 41.92 -8.11
C ARG A 251 -12.16 40.89 -7.56
N GLY A 252 -11.59 41.12 -6.38
CA GLY A 252 -10.89 40.15 -5.54
C GLY A 252 -9.59 39.56 -6.04
N ASN A 253 -9.30 39.63 -7.34
CA ASN A 253 -8.10 39.05 -7.95
C ASN A 253 -7.24 40.16 -8.58
N VAL A 254 -5.96 40.18 -8.22
CA VAL A 254 -4.98 41.15 -8.71
C VAL A 254 -4.80 41.07 -10.22
N ASP A 255 -4.74 39.87 -10.75
CA ASP A 255 -4.50 39.66 -12.17
C ASP A 255 -5.69 40.17 -13.01
N ASP A 256 -6.92 40.07 -12.52
CA ASP A 256 -8.09 40.66 -13.15
C ASP A 256 -8.06 42.17 -13.15
N ILE A 257 -7.58 42.81 -12.07
CA ILE A 257 -7.43 44.28 -11.98
C ILE A 257 -6.32 44.76 -12.89
N LEU A 258 -5.19 44.07 -12.92
CA LEU A 258 -4.07 44.43 -13.79
C LEU A 258 -4.38 44.19 -15.27
N GLY A 259 -5.22 43.16 -15.57
CA GLY A 259 -5.69 42.86 -16.93
C GLY A 259 -6.59 43.94 -17.55
N ILE A 260 -7.25 44.77 -16.74
CA ILE A 260 -8.09 45.91 -17.20
C ILE A 260 -7.38 47.26 -17.10
N ALA A 261 -6.13 47.28 -16.60
CA ALA A 261 -5.33 48.53 -16.51
C ALA A 261 -4.80 48.94 -17.89
N THR A 262 -4.80 50.24 -18.16
CA THR A 262 -4.24 50.80 -19.39
C THR A 262 -2.73 50.96 -19.30
N SER A 263 -2.19 51.15 -18.11
CA SER A 263 -0.77 51.20 -17.84
C SER A 263 -0.48 50.77 -16.41
N HIS A 264 0.69 50.22 -16.20
CA HIS A 264 1.19 49.87 -14.88
C HIS A 264 2.69 50.12 -14.79
N HIS A 265 3.15 50.37 -13.58
CA HIS A 265 4.56 50.44 -13.23
C HIS A 265 4.76 49.67 -11.92
N SER A 266 5.73 48.77 -11.90
CA SER A 266 6.02 47.92 -10.75
C SER A 266 7.45 48.11 -10.29
N THR A 267 7.64 48.12 -8.97
CA THR A 267 8.94 48.09 -8.32
C THR A 267 8.94 47.00 -7.26
N ALA A 268 10.05 46.31 -7.13
CA ALA A 268 10.21 45.31 -6.08
C ALA A 268 11.43 45.62 -5.22
N GLU A 269 11.25 45.46 -3.92
CA GLU A 269 12.30 45.57 -2.92
C GLU A 269 12.35 44.32 -2.09
N ALA A 270 13.57 43.88 -1.75
CA ALA A 270 13.80 42.71 -0.94
C ALA A 270 14.38 43.07 0.43
N SER A 271 13.92 42.40 1.45
CA SER A 271 14.49 42.43 2.80
C SER A 271 15.01 41.05 3.20
N SER A 272 15.24 40.81 4.48
CA SER A 272 15.86 39.57 4.97
C SER A 272 15.15 38.28 4.51
N ASP A 273 13.83 38.25 4.53
CA ASP A 273 12.99 37.09 4.21
C ASP A 273 11.76 37.45 3.37
N THR A 274 11.69 38.66 2.85
CA THR A 274 10.48 39.20 2.25
C THR A 274 10.81 39.95 0.98
N ILE A 275 10.00 39.82 -0.06
CA ILE A 275 9.96 40.67 -1.22
C ILE A 275 8.66 41.46 -1.17
N VAL A 276 8.74 42.76 -1.29
CA VAL A 276 7.60 43.65 -1.42
C VAL A 276 7.59 44.17 -2.84
N ARG A 277 6.53 43.91 -3.59
CA ARG A 277 6.31 44.51 -4.92
C ARG A 277 5.16 45.49 -4.81
N ASP A 278 5.43 46.73 -5.14
CA ASP A 278 4.43 47.78 -5.26
C ASP A 278 4.15 48.04 -6.73
N THR A 279 2.93 47.82 -7.17
CA THR A 279 2.48 48.05 -8.53
C THR A 279 1.45 49.17 -8.53
N VAL A 280 1.73 50.22 -9.28
CA VAL A 280 0.80 51.31 -9.57
C VAL A 280 0.18 51.03 -10.93
N ALA A 281 -1.12 50.83 -10.96
CA ALA A 281 -1.87 50.60 -12.19
C ALA A 281 -2.92 51.68 -12.39
N VAL A 282 -3.11 52.13 -13.63
CA VAL A 282 -4.16 53.07 -14.00
C VAL A 282 -5.29 52.32 -14.65
N VAL A 283 -6.44 52.29 -13.98
CA VAL A 283 -7.66 51.67 -14.47
C VAL A 283 -8.64 52.75 -14.86
N PRO A 284 -9.04 52.85 -16.14
CA PRO A 284 -10.08 53.79 -16.56
C PRO A 284 -11.42 53.36 -15.96
N VAL A 285 -12.17 54.35 -15.48
CA VAL A 285 -13.50 54.12 -14.89
C VAL A 285 -14.52 55.04 -15.53
N THR A 286 -15.59 54.46 -16.06
CA THR A 286 -16.74 55.21 -16.55
C THR A 286 -17.91 55.02 -15.57
N SER A 287 -18.43 56.12 -15.05
CA SER A 287 -19.56 56.04 -14.11
C SER A 287 -20.82 56.58 -14.80
N VAL A 288 -21.89 55.79 -14.77
CA VAL A 288 -23.17 56.12 -15.40
C VAL A 288 -24.27 56.03 -14.35
N MET A 289 -25.11 57.08 -14.29
CA MET A 289 -26.32 57.04 -13.47
C MET A 289 -27.41 56.29 -14.23
N VAL A 290 -27.83 55.17 -13.67
CA VAL A 290 -28.95 54.37 -14.22
C VAL A 290 -30.20 54.63 -13.41
N THR A 291 -31.33 54.90 -14.07
CA THR A 291 -32.61 55.10 -13.47
C THR A 291 -33.57 54.00 -13.95
N VAL A 292 -34.13 53.24 -13.00
CA VAL A 292 -35.11 52.21 -13.28
C VAL A 292 -36.36 52.48 -12.40
N GLY A 293 -37.42 52.98 -13.03
CA GLY A 293 -38.56 53.53 -12.30
C GLY A 293 -38.16 54.73 -11.45
N ASP A 294 -38.47 54.70 -10.18
CA ASP A 294 -38.13 55.75 -9.20
C ASP A 294 -36.75 55.56 -8.55
N LYS A 295 -36.07 54.45 -8.84
CA LYS A 295 -34.77 54.14 -8.25
C LYS A 295 -33.65 54.63 -9.15
N ARG A 296 -32.64 55.27 -8.55
CA ARG A 296 -31.39 55.69 -9.21
C ARG A 296 -30.24 54.94 -8.58
N ALA A 297 -29.32 54.44 -9.42
CA ALA A 297 -28.11 53.79 -8.97
C ALA A 297 -26.95 54.23 -9.86
N MET A 298 -25.78 54.46 -9.28
CA MET A 298 -24.54 54.67 -10.01
C MET A 298 -23.97 53.30 -10.39
N VAL A 299 -23.68 53.11 -11.65
CA VAL A 299 -23.02 51.90 -12.18
C VAL A 299 -21.64 52.31 -12.68
N HIS A 300 -20.64 51.55 -12.25
CA HIS A 300 -19.24 51.77 -12.63
C HIS A 300 -18.78 50.66 -13.59
N ALA A 301 -18.29 51.06 -14.75
CA ALA A 301 -17.63 50.20 -15.71
C ALA A 301 -16.12 50.44 -15.68
N PHE A 302 -15.35 49.38 -15.73
CA PHE A 302 -13.89 49.41 -15.57
C PHE A 302 -13.18 48.93 -16.84
N GLY A 303 -12.00 49.50 -17.08
CA GLY A 303 -11.13 49.14 -18.19
C GLY A 303 -11.57 49.77 -19.52
N GLU A 304 -10.78 49.58 -20.58
CA GLU A 304 -11.09 50.06 -21.90
C GLU A 304 -12.34 49.45 -22.53
N ARG A 305 -12.65 48.23 -22.17
CA ARG A 305 -13.83 47.49 -22.64
C ARG A 305 -15.11 47.84 -21.84
N GLN A 306 -14.98 48.72 -20.84
CA GLN A 306 -16.09 49.12 -19.97
C GLN A 306 -16.85 47.94 -19.37
N GLU A 307 -16.15 46.97 -18.84
CA GLU A 307 -16.73 45.78 -18.19
C GLU A 307 -17.45 46.20 -16.90
N ILE A 308 -18.73 45.88 -16.82
CA ILE A 308 -19.54 46.08 -15.62
C ILE A 308 -19.34 44.82 -14.74
N PRO A 309 -18.94 44.96 -13.46
CA PRO A 309 -18.89 43.82 -12.56
C PRO A 309 -20.30 43.31 -12.30
N ASP A 310 -20.44 41.98 -12.20
CA ASP A 310 -21.68 41.28 -11.86
C ASP A 310 -22.21 41.60 -10.45
#